data_a209f3c6c3e63951fd4e9e7caac5f2a6
#
_entry.id   a209f3c6c3e63951fd4e9e7caac5f2a6
#
_cell.length_a   1.000
_cell.length_b   1.000
_cell.length_c   1.000
_cell.angle_alpha   90.00
_cell.angle_beta   90.00
_cell.angle_gamma   90.00
#
_symmetry.space_group_name_H-M   'P 1'
#
loop_
_entity.id
_entity.type
_entity.pdbx_description
1 polymer ?
#
loop_
_entity_poly.entity_id
_entity_poly.type
_entity_poly.pdbx_seq_one_letter_code
_entity_poly.pdbx_strand_id
1 'polypeptide(L)'
;MKHILTGLLFILVCTVSFGQETYLSVGRNFTTYDFTNSSGESNLNVQNSSGASYEVGYAMKINPKLGLAIGVTLNQYNATGGDFVNNYSWDTNYLGAQGVLKFNVFKENSSRWGYNNSKFGLSLNAGLNVNHIINGQQKINGQTYDLTENDEFKGFYAQPMLGFDIRCQIINDIAVGLGYHYSKNFGLSNTTDQKLNFNNNQLQFNLIITLN
;
A
#
# COMPACT_ATOMS: atom_id res chain seq x y z
N MET A 1 11.21 -12.87 27.76
CA MET A 1 10.52 -12.26 26.61
C MET A 1 10.27 -10.76 26.77
N LYS A 2 9.75 -10.24 27.92
CA LYS A 2 9.51 -8.79 28.12
C LYS A 2 10.77 -7.93 27.91
N HIS A 3 11.93 -8.35 28.43
CA HIS A 3 13.19 -7.58 28.30
C HIS A 3 13.77 -7.56 26.89
N ILE A 4 13.52 -8.63 26.09
CA ILE A 4 13.93 -8.67 24.67
C ILE A 4 13.09 -7.68 23.85
N LEU A 5 11.77 -7.64 24.11
CA LEU A 5 10.86 -6.71 23.45
C LEU A 5 11.18 -5.24 23.79
N THR A 6 11.51 -4.97 25.06
CA THR A 6 11.91 -3.62 25.52
C THR A 6 13.28 -3.24 24.92
N GLY A 7 14.23 -4.18 24.82
CA GLY A 7 15.52 -3.96 24.16
C GLY A 7 15.38 -3.69 22.67
N LEU A 8 14.51 -4.44 21.99
CA LEU A 8 14.21 -4.23 20.56
C LEU A 8 13.54 -2.87 20.30
N LEU A 9 12.59 -2.49 21.19
CA LEU A 9 11.94 -1.19 21.14
C LEU A 9 12.93 -0.04 21.38
N PHE A 10 13.89 -0.23 22.31
CA PHE A 10 14.91 0.77 22.60
C PHE A 10 15.93 0.91 21.46
N ILE A 11 16.31 -0.19 20.81
CA ILE A 11 17.17 -0.17 19.62
C ILE A 11 16.43 0.54 18.48
N LEU A 12 15.14 0.27 18.30
CA LEU A 12 14.30 0.95 17.29
C LEU A 12 14.23 2.47 17.52
N VAL A 13 14.15 2.90 18.78
CA VAL A 13 14.11 4.33 19.14
C VAL A 13 15.50 4.99 19.01
N CYS A 14 16.59 4.29 19.25
CA CYS A 14 17.95 4.85 19.17
C CYS A 14 18.47 5.01 17.72
N THR A 15 17.90 4.32 16.75
CA THR A 15 18.27 4.48 15.32
C THR A 15 17.65 5.73 14.67
N VAL A 16 16.87 6.51 15.43
CA VAL A 16 16.01 7.60 14.98
C VAL A 16 16.74 8.95 14.84
N SER A 17 18.01 9.02 14.47
CA SER A 17 18.68 10.32 14.65
C SER A 17 19.18 11.08 13.42
N PHE A 18 19.14 10.59 12.19
CA PHE A 18 19.67 11.41 11.07
C PHE A 18 18.95 11.17 9.74
N GLY A 19 18.39 12.24 9.19
CA GLY A 19 17.85 12.25 7.81
C GLY A 19 16.54 11.50 7.62
N GLN A 20 15.63 11.63 8.56
CA GLN A 20 14.40 10.87 8.66
C GLN A 20 13.19 11.71 8.25
N GLU A 21 12.26 11.08 7.62
CA GLU A 21 11.04 11.73 7.15
C GLU A 21 9.82 10.96 7.67
N THR A 22 8.83 11.68 8.18
CA THR A 22 7.49 11.13 8.34
C THR A 22 6.67 11.50 7.13
N TYR A 23 5.76 10.61 6.74
CA TYR A 23 4.87 10.91 5.63
C TYR A 23 3.44 10.46 5.91
N LEU A 24 2.51 11.20 5.32
CA LEU A 24 1.10 10.87 5.23
C LEU A 24 0.74 10.77 3.75
N SER A 25 0.14 9.66 3.35
CA SER A 25 -0.34 9.46 1.99
C SER A 25 -1.84 9.27 1.99
N VAL A 26 -2.50 9.91 1.04
CA VAL A 26 -3.92 9.72 0.74
C VAL A 26 -4.07 9.43 -0.73
N GLY A 27 -4.94 8.48 -1.09
CA GLY A 27 -5.02 8.06 -2.47
C GLY A 27 -6.30 7.33 -2.86
N ARG A 28 -6.27 6.85 -4.08
CA ARG A 28 -7.31 6.02 -4.67
C ARG A 28 -6.72 4.72 -5.17
N ASN A 29 -7.36 3.64 -4.81
CA ASN A 29 -7.15 2.30 -5.35
C ASN A 29 -8.14 2.06 -6.49
N PHE A 30 -7.65 1.49 -7.59
CA PHE A 30 -8.44 0.98 -8.70
C PHE A 30 -8.20 -0.51 -8.78
N THR A 31 -9.15 -1.28 -8.30
CA THR A 31 -8.98 -2.72 -8.05
C THR A 31 -9.72 -3.54 -9.08
N THR A 32 -9.05 -4.57 -9.60
CA THR A 32 -9.64 -5.62 -10.45
C THR A 32 -9.52 -6.94 -9.73
N TYR A 33 -10.63 -7.55 -9.40
CA TYR A 33 -10.66 -8.90 -8.83
C TYR A 33 -10.53 -9.94 -9.94
N ASP A 34 -9.70 -10.94 -9.67
CA ASP A 34 -9.51 -12.12 -10.52
C ASP A 34 -9.90 -13.34 -9.69
N PHE A 35 -11.12 -13.81 -9.92
CA PHE A 35 -11.66 -15.00 -9.27
C PHE A 35 -11.45 -16.20 -10.15
N THR A 36 -10.75 -17.21 -9.63
CA THR A 36 -10.56 -18.49 -10.29
C THR A 36 -11.31 -19.55 -9.50
N ASN A 37 -12.28 -20.21 -10.16
CA ASN A 37 -13.04 -21.30 -9.56
C ASN A 37 -12.17 -22.58 -9.41
N SER A 38 -12.71 -23.59 -8.73
CA SER A 38 -12.03 -24.89 -8.54
C SER A 38 -11.70 -25.63 -9.83
N SER A 39 -12.33 -25.28 -10.96
CA SER A 39 -12.05 -25.81 -12.30
C SER A 39 -10.96 -25.03 -13.05
N GLY A 40 -10.41 -23.94 -12.45
CA GLY A 40 -9.40 -23.09 -13.08
C GLY A 40 -9.95 -22.05 -14.06
N GLU A 41 -11.28 -21.86 -14.10
CA GLU A 41 -11.92 -20.88 -14.97
C GLU A 41 -12.00 -19.51 -14.27
N SER A 42 -11.59 -18.46 -14.97
CA SER A 42 -11.69 -17.08 -14.48
C SER A 42 -13.06 -16.48 -14.79
N ASN A 43 -13.66 -15.80 -13.81
CA ASN A 43 -14.90 -15.07 -14.02
C ASN A 43 -14.61 -13.67 -14.58
N LEU A 44 -14.89 -13.45 -15.87
CA LEU A 44 -14.61 -12.23 -16.61
C LEU A 44 -15.61 -11.09 -16.36
N ASN A 45 -16.66 -11.30 -15.57
CA ASN A 45 -17.73 -10.32 -15.37
C ASN A 45 -17.48 -9.34 -14.21
N VAL A 46 -16.28 -9.34 -13.63
CA VAL A 46 -15.92 -8.42 -12.56
C VAL A 46 -15.34 -7.13 -13.16
N GLN A 47 -15.93 -6.00 -12.83
CA GLN A 47 -15.50 -4.68 -13.25
C GLN A 47 -14.68 -3.99 -12.18
N ASN A 48 -13.77 -3.14 -12.63
CA ASN A 48 -12.96 -2.32 -11.73
C ASN A 48 -13.84 -1.37 -10.94
N SER A 49 -13.54 -1.25 -9.65
CA SER A 49 -14.11 -0.19 -8.82
C SER A 49 -13.00 0.54 -8.07
N SER A 50 -13.36 1.69 -7.52
CA SER A 50 -12.39 2.51 -6.80
C SER A 50 -12.65 2.50 -5.30
N GLY A 51 -11.56 2.47 -4.52
CA GLY A 51 -11.57 2.61 -3.07
C GLY A 51 -10.60 3.69 -2.60
N ALA A 52 -10.71 4.07 -1.33
CA ALA A 52 -9.77 4.99 -0.71
C ALA A 52 -8.50 4.26 -0.24
N SER A 53 -7.41 5.00 -0.14
CA SER A 53 -6.15 4.53 0.43
C SER A 53 -5.59 5.58 1.36
N TYR A 54 -5.15 5.14 2.53
CA TYR A 54 -4.48 5.97 3.54
C TYR A 54 -3.24 5.23 4.03
N GLU A 55 -2.17 5.99 4.20
CA GLU A 55 -0.92 5.45 4.75
C GLU A 55 -0.28 6.52 5.64
N VAL A 56 0.24 6.08 6.77
CA VAL A 56 1.13 6.87 7.61
C VAL A 56 2.41 6.05 7.81
N GLY A 57 3.55 6.70 7.64
CA GLY A 57 4.79 5.99 7.68
C GLY A 57 6.01 6.87 7.95
N TYR A 58 7.10 6.20 7.91
CA TYR A 58 8.40 6.72 8.21
C TYR A 58 9.40 6.27 7.14
N ALA A 59 10.19 7.20 6.63
CA ALA A 59 11.19 6.93 5.62
C ALA A 59 12.58 7.31 6.13
N MET A 60 13.54 6.44 5.86
CA MET A 60 14.93 6.63 6.20
C MET A 60 15.80 6.51 4.95
N LYS A 61 16.85 7.31 4.90
CA LYS A 61 17.83 7.27 3.84
C LYS A 61 18.93 6.25 4.19
N ILE A 62 19.09 5.21 3.38
CA ILE A 62 20.17 4.23 3.53
C ILE A 62 21.47 4.79 2.91
N ASN A 63 21.36 5.38 1.72
CA ASN A 63 22.43 6.06 1.02
C ASN A 63 21.85 7.13 0.07
N PRO A 64 22.67 7.95 -0.64
CA PRO A 64 22.15 9.01 -1.50
C PRO A 64 21.18 8.59 -2.61
N LYS A 65 21.17 7.29 -2.97
CA LYS A 65 20.29 6.77 -4.01
C LYS A 65 19.22 5.83 -3.48
N LEU A 66 19.38 5.30 -2.26
CA LEU A 66 18.51 4.27 -1.72
C LEU A 66 17.91 4.71 -0.40
N GLY A 67 16.61 4.63 -0.28
CA GLY A 67 15.84 4.82 0.94
C GLY A 67 14.97 3.60 1.26
N LEU A 68 14.57 3.51 2.51
CA LEU A 68 13.59 2.54 3.00
C LEU A 68 12.44 3.32 3.63
N ALA A 69 11.21 3.01 3.24
CA ALA A 69 10.00 3.49 3.89
C ALA A 69 9.27 2.32 4.53
N ILE A 70 8.74 2.55 5.73
CA ILE A 70 7.86 1.61 6.44
C ILE A 70 6.61 2.35 6.85
N GLY A 71 5.45 1.72 6.74
CA GLY A 71 4.18 2.38 7.04
C GLY A 71 3.07 1.41 7.44
N VAL A 72 2.02 2.01 7.99
CA VAL A 72 0.73 1.35 8.24
C VAL A 72 -0.25 1.86 7.22
N THR A 73 -0.98 0.97 6.60
CA THR A 73 -1.91 1.27 5.51
C THR A 73 -3.34 0.89 5.88
N LEU A 74 -4.28 1.70 5.46
CA LEU A 74 -5.71 1.40 5.45
C LEU A 74 -6.20 1.54 4.01
N ASN A 75 -6.53 0.40 3.40
CA ASN A 75 -6.89 0.33 1.99
C ASN A 75 -8.29 -0.21 1.80
N GLN A 76 -9.05 0.43 0.93
CA GLN A 76 -10.30 -0.10 0.41
C GLN A 76 -10.03 -0.71 -0.97
N TYR A 77 -10.43 -1.98 -1.12
CA TYR A 77 -10.39 -2.67 -2.42
C TYR A 77 -11.81 -3.04 -2.79
N ASN A 78 -12.36 -2.28 -3.71
CA ASN A 78 -13.76 -2.40 -4.12
C ASN A 78 -13.83 -2.99 -5.52
N ALA A 79 -14.89 -3.75 -5.78
CA ALA A 79 -15.21 -4.23 -7.11
C ALA A 79 -16.72 -4.25 -7.31
N THR A 80 -17.10 -4.22 -8.55
CA THR A 80 -18.49 -4.44 -8.99
C THR A 80 -18.50 -5.50 -10.07
N GLY A 81 -19.60 -6.19 -10.21
CA GLY A 81 -19.77 -7.19 -11.26
C GLY A 81 -21.25 -7.46 -11.48
N GLY A 82 -21.55 -8.23 -12.49
CA GLY A 82 -22.92 -8.65 -12.73
C GLY A 82 -23.10 -9.28 -14.10
N ASP A 83 -24.23 -9.94 -14.23
CA ASP A 83 -24.77 -10.43 -15.47
C ASP A 83 -26.18 -9.84 -15.67
N PHE A 84 -26.93 -10.31 -16.67
CA PHE A 84 -28.30 -9.86 -16.94
C PHE A 84 -29.30 -10.11 -15.80
N VAL A 85 -28.94 -10.97 -14.84
CA VAL A 85 -29.83 -11.41 -13.75
C VAL A 85 -29.34 -10.94 -12.40
N ASN A 86 -28.01 -10.87 -12.20
CA ASN A 86 -27.39 -10.64 -10.91
C ASN A 86 -26.45 -9.45 -10.92
N ASN A 87 -26.55 -8.61 -9.89
CA ASN A 87 -25.61 -7.52 -9.61
C ASN A 87 -24.81 -7.85 -8.36
N TYR A 88 -23.48 -7.72 -8.47
CA TYR A 88 -22.55 -7.97 -7.39
C TYR A 88 -21.77 -6.69 -7.08
N SER A 89 -21.54 -6.42 -5.80
CA SER A 89 -20.57 -5.42 -5.37
C SER A 89 -19.81 -5.91 -4.15
N TRP A 90 -18.52 -5.61 -4.12
CA TRP A 90 -17.64 -5.88 -3.00
C TRP A 90 -17.11 -4.57 -2.46
N ASP A 91 -17.22 -4.37 -1.16
CA ASP A 91 -16.67 -3.25 -0.41
C ASP A 91 -15.83 -3.83 0.72
N THR A 92 -14.51 -3.70 0.62
CA THR A 92 -13.58 -4.35 1.52
C THR A 92 -12.55 -3.38 2.04
N ASN A 93 -12.29 -3.43 3.36
CA ASN A 93 -11.31 -2.60 4.04
C ASN A 93 -10.23 -3.50 4.65
N TYR A 94 -8.99 -3.17 4.36
CA TYR A 94 -7.80 -3.88 4.82
C TYR A 94 -6.90 -2.96 5.63
N LEU A 95 -6.45 -3.46 6.77
CA LEU A 95 -5.36 -2.89 7.54
C LEU A 95 -4.07 -3.64 7.19
N GLY A 96 -3.00 -2.91 6.91
CA GLY A 96 -1.73 -3.50 6.50
C GLY A 96 -0.51 -2.82 7.08
N ALA A 97 0.61 -3.51 6.95
CA ALA A 97 1.95 -2.99 7.19
C ALA A 97 2.76 -3.08 5.91
N GLN A 98 3.44 -2.01 5.55
CA GLN A 98 4.13 -1.85 4.28
C GLN A 98 5.62 -1.57 4.49
N GLY A 99 6.46 -2.19 3.65
CA GLY A 99 7.87 -1.87 3.51
C GLY A 99 8.22 -1.60 2.05
N VAL A 100 8.86 -0.46 1.77
CA VAL A 100 9.17 0.01 0.41
C VAL A 100 10.62 0.45 0.31
N LEU A 101 11.35 -0.13 -0.62
CA LEU A 101 12.64 0.37 -1.08
C LEU A 101 12.41 1.45 -2.15
N LYS A 102 12.98 2.63 -1.93
CA LYS A 102 12.91 3.79 -2.81
C LYS A 102 14.25 4.03 -3.46
N PHE A 103 14.32 3.91 -4.78
CA PHE A 103 15.51 4.23 -5.55
C PHE A 103 15.36 5.62 -6.16
N ASN A 104 16.16 6.59 -5.69
CA ASN A 104 16.19 7.95 -6.21
C ASN A 104 16.92 7.99 -7.56
N VAL A 105 16.19 8.34 -8.62
CA VAL A 105 16.72 8.39 -10.00
C VAL A 105 17.74 9.54 -10.14
N PHE A 106 17.42 10.69 -9.56
CA PHE A 106 18.33 11.83 -9.54
C PHE A 106 19.20 11.77 -8.28
N LYS A 107 20.50 12.00 -8.46
CA LYS A 107 21.42 12.08 -7.34
C LYS A 107 21.02 13.28 -6.50
N GLU A 108 20.47 13.02 -5.34
CA GLU A 108 20.30 14.06 -4.34
C GLU A 108 21.72 14.50 -3.95
N ASN A 109 22.16 15.67 -4.44
CA ASN A 109 23.41 16.22 -3.98
C ASN A 109 23.29 16.44 -2.49
N SER A 110 24.08 15.68 -1.74
CA SER A 110 24.15 15.69 -0.29
C SER A 110 24.84 16.96 0.21
N SER A 111 24.32 18.10 -0.08
CA SER A 111 24.62 19.27 0.68
C SER A 111 23.58 19.38 1.79
N ARG A 112 23.93 18.87 2.93
CA ARG A 112 23.46 19.31 4.23
C ARG A 112 23.40 20.84 4.14
N TRP A 113 22.26 21.48 3.94
CA TRP A 113 22.12 22.93 3.87
C TRP A 113 22.72 23.66 2.63
N GLY A 114 22.97 22.96 1.55
CA GLY A 114 23.42 23.61 0.32
C GLY A 114 22.26 23.83 -0.63
N TYR A 115 22.01 25.08 -0.98
CA TYR A 115 21.19 25.54 -2.08
C TYR A 115 21.50 24.76 -3.36
N ASN A 116 20.92 23.60 -3.54
CA ASN A 116 20.87 22.96 -4.82
C ASN A 116 19.43 22.85 -5.28
N ASN A 117 19.14 23.62 -6.30
CA ASN A 117 17.87 24.02 -6.85
C ASN A 117 17.00 22.93 -7.47
N SER A 118 17.22 21.66 -7.27
CA SER A 118 16.25 20.68 -7.74
C SER A 118 15.14 20.50 -6.71
N LYS A 119 14.14 21.34 -6.82
CA LYS A 119 12.89 21.22 -6.05
C LYS A 119 12.13 19.92 -6.34
N PHE A 120 12.53 19.16 -7.35
CA PHE A 120 11.87 17.95 -7.83
C PHE A 120 12.76 16.73 -7.67
N GLY A 121 12.16 15.65 -7.20
CA GLY A 121 12.76 14.34 -7.12
C GLY A 121 11.87 13.30 -7.81
N LEU A 122 12.50 12.25 -8.35
CA LEU A 122 11.83 11.07 -8.88
C LEU A 122 12.44 9.85 -8.21
N SER A 123 11.61 8.99 -7.65
CA SER A 123 12.02 7.69 -7.12
C SER A 123 11.26 6.56 -7.77
N LEU A 124 11.96 5.45 -7.99
CA LEU A 124 11.36 4.15 -8.34
C LEU A 124 11.21 3.35 -7.05
N ASN A 125 10.08 2.69 -6.89
CA ASN A 125 9.68 2.04 -5.67
C ASN A 125 9.46 0.55 -5.91
N ALA A 126 9.96 -0.28 -4.99
CA ALA A 126 9.64 -1.70 -4.93
C ALA A 126 9.35 -2.07 -3.47
N GLY A 127 8.25 -2.75 -3.21
CA GLY A 127 7.83 -3.00 -1.84
C GLY A 127 6.92 -4.21 -1.68
N LEU A 128 6.59 -4.43 -0.42
CA LEU A 128 5.64 -5.46 0.00
C LEU A 128 4.71 -4.85 1.05
N ASN A 129 3.42 -5.05 0.87
CA ASN A 129 2.41 -4.79 1.87
C ASN A 129 1.83 -6.12 2.36
N VAL A 130 1.69 -6.28 3.67
CA VAL A 130 0.99 -7.41 4.28
C VAL A 130 -0.29 -6.89 4.88
N ASN A 131 -1.41 -7.38 4.39
CA ASN A 131 -2.74 -6.89 4.70
C ASN A 131 -3.60 -7.95 5.37
N HIS A 132 -4.52 -7.49 6.21
CA HIS A 132 -5.58 -8.30 6.79
C HIS A 132 -6.92 -7.56 6.65
N ILE A 133 -7.98 -8.29 6.29
CA ILE A 133 -9.32 -7.71 6.18
C ILE A 133 -9.84 -7.35 7.57
N ILE A 134 -10.32 -6.12 7.73
CA ILE A 134 -10.92 -5.65 9.00
C ILE A 134 -12.43 -5.43 8.88
N ASN A 135 -12.91 -5.21 7.66
CA ASN A 135 -14.33 -5.11 7.33
C ASN A 135 -14.52 -5.44 5.86
N GLY A 136 -15.58 -6.17 5.52
CA GLY A 136 -15.88 -6.51 4.14
C GLY A 136 -17.33 -6.89 3.97
N GLN A 137 -17.96 -6.36 2.92
CA GLN A 137 -19.34 -6.68 2.57
C GLN A 137 -19.44 -7.01 1.09
N GLN A 138 -20.17 -8.07 0.80
CA GLN A 138 -20.63 -8.40 -0.54
C GLN A 138 -22.13 -8.17 -0.62
N LYS A 139 -22.57 -7.47 -1.67
CA LYS A 139 -23.98 -7.32 -1.97
C LYS A 139 -24.30 -8.11 -3.23
N ILE A 140 -25.33 -8.97 -3.14
CA ILE A 140 -25.85 -9.77 -4.25
C ILE A 140 -27.34 -9.47 -4.35
N ASN A 141 -27.78 -8.85 -5.44
CA ASN A 141 -29.20 -8.51 -5.67
C ASN A 141 -29.86 -7.79 -4.49
N GLY A 142 -29.11 -6.90 -3.80
CA GLY A 142 -29.61 -6.15 -2.65
C GLY A 142 -29.48 -6.86 -1.29
N GLN A 143 -29.11 -8.13 -1.23
CA GLN A 143 -28.77 -8.83 0.01
C GLN A 143 -27.29 -8.59 0.35
N THR A 144 -27.00 -8.36 1.62
CA THR A 144 -25.66 -8.09 2.13
C THR A 144 -25.12 -9.30 2.89
N TYR A 145 -23.89 -9.69 2.57
CA TYR A 145 -23.14 -10.78 3.19
C TYR A 145 -21.85 -10.23 3.77
N ASP A 146 -21.48 -10.70 4.97
CA ASP A 146 -20.22 -10.36 5.61
C ASP A 146 -19.10 -11.22 5.02
N LEU A 147 -17.98 -10.60 4.67
CA LEU A 147 -16.80 -11.26 4.08
C LEU A 147 -15.69 -11.53 5.10
N THR A 148 -15.78 -10.99 6.31
CA THR A 148 -14.70 -11.10 7.30
C THR A 148 -14.52 -12.53 7.81
N GLU A 149 -15.58 -13.34 7.78
CA GLU A 149 -15.57 -14.75 8.16
C GLU A 149 -15.49 -15.71 6.97
N ASN A 150 -15.55 -15.16 5.75
CA ASN A 150 -15.48 -15.98 4.54
C ASN A 150 -14.02 -16.42 4.31
N ASP A 151 -13.81 -17.72 4.12
CA ASP A 151 -12.49 -18.33 3.96
C ASP A 151 -11.70 -17.80 2.75
N GLU A 152 -12.38 -17.23 1.74
CA GLU A 152 -11.76 -16.62 0.57
C GLU A 152 -11.12 -15.26 0.89
N PHE A 153 -11.69 -14.51 1.85
CA PHE A 153 -11.25 -13.17 2.24
C PHE A 153 -10.49 -13.16 3.57
N LYS A 154 -10.62 -14.22 4.35
CA LYS A 154 -10.00 -14.35 5.66
C LYS A 154 -8.50 -14.56 5.56
N GLY A 155 -7.76 -14.02 6.52
CA GLY A 155 -6.33 -14.25 6.66
C GLY A 155 -5.47 -13.09 6.19
N PHE A 156 -4.20 -13.38 6.02
CA PHE A 156 -3.21 -12.40 5.59
C PHE A 156 -2.95 -12.53 4.10
N TYR A 157 -2.77 -11.38 3.48
CA TYR A 157 -2.40 -11.26 2.07
C TYR A 157 -1.05 -10.57 1.94
N ALA A 158 -0.19 -11.14 1.11
CA ALA A 158 1.03 -10.49 0.66
C ALA A 158 0.76 -9.76 -0.66
N GLN A 159 1.15 -8.50 -0.72
CA GLN A 159 0.92 -7.64 -1.87
C GLN A 159 2.23 -6.99 -2.31
N PRO A 160 3.06 -7.68 -3.11
CA PRO A 160 4.21 -7.06 -3.76
C PRO A 160 3.76 -5.91 -4.65
N MET A 161 4.55 -4.84 -4.64
CA MET A 161 4.25 -3.61 -5.35
C MET A 161 5.47 -3.04 -6.05
N LEU A 162 5.21 -2.38 -7.17
CA LEU A 162 6.17 -1.59 -7.94
C LEU A 162 5.54 -0.25 -8.29
N GLY A 163 6.33 0.80 -8.33
CA GLY A 163 5.80 2.12 -8.65
C GLY A 163 6.85 3.20 -8.77
N PHE A 164 6.38 4.43 -8.77
CA PHE A 164 7.23 5.60 -8.74
C PHE A 164 6.55 6.73 -7.98
N ASP A 165 7.37 7.61 -7.40
CA ASP A 165 6.93 8.86 -6.78
C ASP A 165 7.65 10.04 -7.42
N ILE A 166 6.90 11.11 -7.68
CA ILE A 166 7.43 12.43 -7.99
C ILE A 166 7.28 13.28 -6.73
N ARG A 167 8.37 13.90 -6.29
CA ARG A 167 8.42 14.73 -5.09
C ARG A 167 8.73 16.17 -5.47
N CYS A 168 8.07 17.12 -4.81
CA CYS A 168 8.36 18.55 -4.90
C CYS A 168 8.60 19.11 -3.49
N GLN A 169 9.79 19.67 -3.26
CA GLN A 169 10.12 20.37 -2.03
C GLN A 169 9.45 21.74 -2.01
N ILE A 170 8.62 22.00 -1.02
CA ILE A 170 7.89 23.27 -0.84
C ILE A 170 8.72 24.22 0.02
N ILE A 171 9.15 23.76 1.19
CA ILE A 171 10.06 24.44 2.12
C ILE A 171 11.08 23.43 2.63
N ASN A 172 12.06 23.87 3.40
CA ASN A 172 13.18 23.01 3.83
C ASN A 172 12.74 21.68 4.47
N ASP A 173 11.66 21.69 5.25
CA ASP A 173 11.23 20.52 6.02
C ASP A 173 9.94 19.88 5.48
N ILE A 174 9.32 20.47 4.45
CA ILE A 174 8.05 19.99 3.90
C ILE A 174 8.15 19.77 2.40
N ALA A 175 7.81 18.58 1.98
CA ALA A 175 7.65 18.23 0.57
C ALA A 175 6.26 17.62 0.31
N VAL A 176 5.81 17.73 -0.91
CA VAL A 176 4.62 17.05 -1.40
C VAL A 176 5.00 16.12 -2.54
N GLY A 177 4.23 15.08 -2.76
CA GLY A 177 4.49 14.11 -3.80
C GLY A 177 3.24 13.57 -4.44
N LEU A 178 3.42 13.04 -5.64
CA LEU A 178 2.44 12.22 -6.35
C LEU A 178 3.07 10.87 -6.62
N GLY A 179 2.36 9.80 -6.28
CA GLY A 179 2.82 8.45 -6.49
C GLY A 179 1.85 7.63 -7.33
N TYR A 180 2.40 6.72 -8.09
CA TYR A 180 1.67 5.65 -8.74
C TYR A 180 2.29 4.31 -8.40
N HIS A 181 1.47 3.38 -7.91
CA HIS A 181 1.90 2.03 -7.56
C HIS A 181 0.98 0.99 -8.19
N TYR A 182 1.60 -0.02 -8.76
CA TYR A 182 0.93 -1.24 -9.19
C TYR A 182 1.25 -2.35 -8.21
N SER A 183 0.25 -3.12 -7.81
CA SER A 183 0.43 -4.25 -6.90
C SER A 183 -0.49 -5.40 -7.25
N LYS A 184 -0.07 -6.60 -6.87
CA LYS A 184 -0.85 -7.83 -7.02
C LYS A 184 -0.97 -8.51 -5.67
N ASN A 185 -2.19 -8.92 -5.32
CA ASN A 185 -2.49 -9.56 -4.05
C ASN A 185 -2.36 -11.08 -4.14
N PHE A 186 -1.76 -11.69 -3.12
CA PHE A 186 -1.62 -13.14 -2.98
C PHE A 186 -2.05 -13.55 -1.57
N GLY A 187 -3.01 -14.46 -1.46
CA GLY A 187 -3.41 -15.06 -0.19
C GLY A 187 -2.27 -15.90 0.41
N LEU A 188 -1.93 -15.66 1.68
CA LEU A 188 -0.91 -16.42 2.41
C LEU A 188 -1.48 -17.64 3.15
N SER A 189 -2.78 -17.66 3.38
CA SER A 189 -3.46 -18.65 4.23
C SER A 189 -4.62 -19.39 3.56
N ASN A 190 -4.77 -19.29 2.25
CA ASN A 190 -5.88 -19.93 1.55
C ASN A 190 -5.67 -21.45 1.49
N THR A 191 -6.49 -22.17 2.25
CA THR A 191 -6.58 -23.63 2.24
C THR A 191 -7.65 -24.15 1.26
N THR A 192 -8.36 -23.26 0.56
CA THR A 192 -9.42 -23.57 -0.38
C THR A 192 -8.90 -23.68 -1.81
N ASP A 193 -9.51 -24.54 -2.62
CA ASP A 193 -9.21 -24.67 -4.05
C ASP A 193 -9.60 -23.42 -4.86
N GLN A 194 -10.44 -22.57 -4.30
CA GLN A 194 -10.85 -21.29 -4.87
C GLN A 194 -9.85 -20.21 -4.48
N LYS A 195 -9.36 -19.45 -5.46
CA LYS A 195 -8.39 -18.38 -5.25
C LYS A 195 -8.98 -17.04 -5.65
N LEU A 196 -9.05 -16.13 -4.69
CA LEU A 196 -9.36 -14.74 -4.95
C LEU A 196 -8.05 -13.95 -4.98
N ASN A 197 -7.68 -13.49 -6.16
CA ASN A 197 -6.58 -12.56 -6.33
C ASN A 197 -7.14 -11.22 -6.80
N PHE A 198 -6.41 -10.15 -6.59
CA PHE A 198 -6.72 -8.87 -7.20
C PHE A 198 -5.47 -8.10 -7.59
N ASN A 199 -5.59 -7.36 -8.67
CA ASN A 199 -4.61 -6.39 -9.10
C ASN A 199 -5.09 -5.01 -8.67
N ASN A 200 -4.18 -4.16 -8.23
CA ASN A 200 -4.49 -2.82 -7.79
C ASN A 200 -3.56 -1.80 -8.44
N ASN A 201 -4.16 -0.74 -8.98
CA ASN A 201 -3.47 0.46 -9.41
C ASN A 201 -3.81 1.56 -8.39
N GLN A 202 -2.80 2.15 -7.78
CA GLN A 202 -2.96 3.15 -6.74
C GLN A 202 -2.37 4.47 -7.20
N LEU A 203 -3.16 5.53 -7.10
CA LEU A 203 -2.72 6.91 -7.22
C LEU A 203 -2.75 7.54 -5.85
N GLN A 204 -1.66 8.16 -5.41
CA GLN A 204 -1.56 8.75 -4.08
C GLN A 204 -0.91 10.13 -4.11
N PHE A 205 -1.37 10.96 -3.19
CA PHE A 205 -0.75 12.22 -2.81
C PHE A 205 -0.02 12.03 -1.48
N ASN A 206 1.22 12.50 -1.40
CA ASN A 206 2.09 12.35 -0.25
C ASN A 206 2.39 13.72 0.36
N LEU A 207 2.22 13.87 1.65
CA LEU A 207 2.77 14.95 2.45
C LEU A 207 3.97 14.38 3.24
N ILE A 208 5.13 14.98 3.07
CA ILE A 208 6.39 14.50 3.64
C ILE A 208 6.96 15.58 4.53
N ILE A 209 7.32 15.23 5.76
CA ILE A 209 7.89 16.14 6.75
C ILE A 209 9.24 15.58 7.18
N THR A 210 10.30 16.34 6.96
CA THR A 210 11.66 15.99 7.40
C THR A 210 11.81 16.31 8.88
N LEU A 211 12.31 15.35 9.63
CA LEU A 211 12.59 15.51 11.06
C LEU A 211 14.07 15.88 11.22
N ASN A 212 14.36 17.04 11.81
CA ASN A 212 15.70 17.56 12.07
C ASN A 212 16.16 17.22 13.49
#